data_672c0d2015bbe7008bd9e97d47bb1073
#
_entry.id   672c0d2015bbe7008bd9e97d47bb1073
#
_cell.length_a   1.000
_cell.length_b   1.000
_cell.length_c   1.000
_cell.angle_alpha   90.00
_cell.angle_beta   90.00
_cell.angle_gamma   90.00
#
_symmetry.space_group_name_H-M   'P 1'
#
loop_
_entity.id
_entity.type
_entity.pdbx_description
1 polymer ?
#
loop_
_entity_poly.entity_id
_entity_poly.type
_entity_poly.pdbx_seq_one_letter_code
_entity_poly.pdbx_strand_id
1 'polypeptide(L)'
;PHDVARPIVMDARVRQHGAYRFVYTLPLGAEELFVEDTYYADDPVLDRNALSGRIDRYCEAAGWHGDILGGETGVLPVITGGNFSGYRRDLGPPGVVRAGARGGFVHPLTSYTLPFAVANALALAREARLPGEQLAALFDKRARDHWRAMRFYRSLGRMLFDAAQPEERYRVFER
;
A
#
# COMPACT_ATOMS: atom_id res chain seq x y z
N PRO A 1 -0.10 28.37 -6.20
CA PRO A 1 -1.41 27.91 -6.67
C PRO A 1 -1.27 26.83 -7.74
N HIS A 2 -2.21 25.93 -7.86
CA HIS A 2 -2.28 24.86 -8.85
C HIS A 2 -3.68 24.82 -9.47
N ASP A 3 -3.82 24.15 -10.62
CA ASP A 3 -5.08 23.99 -11.37
C ASP A 3 -5.74 22.61 -11.17
N VAL A 4 -5.23 21.80 -10.25
CA VAL A 4 -5.75 20.45 -9.96
C VAL A 4 -7.07 20.55 -9.21
N ALA A 5 -8.18 20.38 -9.93
CA ALA A 5 -9.53 20.45 -9.38
C ALA A 5 -10.00 19.11 -8.75
N ARG A 6 -9.39 17.98 -9.13
CA ARG A 6 -9.76 16.64 -8.68
C ARG A 6 -8.52 15.78 -8.49
N PRO A 7 -8.56 14.78 -7.59
CA PRO A 7 -7.49 13.80 -7.47
C PRO A 7 -7.13 13.15 -8.80
N ILE A 8 -5.84 13.06 -9.07
CA ILE A 8 -5.30 12.24 -10.16
C ILE A 8 -4.84 10.95 -9.50
N VAL A 9 -5.43 9.83 -9.92
CA VAL A 9 -5.21 8.52 -9.32
C VAL A 9 -4.46 7.64 -10.31
N MET A 10 -3.27 7.16 -9.88
CA MET A 10 -2.44 6.23 -10.66
C MET A 10 -2.12 6.73 -12.07
N ASP A 11 -1.61 7.93 -12.22
CA ASP A 11 -1.13 8.42 -13.52
C ASP A 11 0.12 7.64 -13.95
N ALA A 12 -0.09 6.63 -14.80
CA ALA A 12 0.96 5.77 -15.33
C ALA A 12 1.58 6.30 -16.64
N ARG A 13 1.18 7.48 -17.13
CA ARG A 13 1.74 8.13 -18.32
C ARG A 13 3.12 8.75 -18.07
N VAL A 14 3.82 8.22 -17.12
CA VAL A 14 5.16 8.62 -16.68
C VAL A 14 6.19 7.59 -17.12
N ARG A 15 7.46 8.01 -17.24
CA ARG A 15 8.55 7.07 -17.53
C ARG A 15 8.65 6.01 -16.43
N GLN A 16 8.65 4.73 -16.77
CA GLN A 16 8.45 3.59 -15.86
C GLN A 16 9.68 3.23 -15.01
N HIS A 17 10.91 3.54 -15.44
CA HIS A 17 12.15 3.32 -14.69
C HIS A 17 12.39 1.89 -14.18
N GLY A 18 12.06 0.89 -14.98
CA GLY A 18 12.30 -0.51 -14.62
C GLY A 18 11.33 -1.10 -13.62
N ALA A 19 10.13 -0.49 -13.46
CA ALA A 19 9.07 -0.97 -12.58
C ALA A 19 7.72 -0.50 -13.10
N TYR A 20 6.61 -1.03 -12.60
CA TYR A 20 5.32 -0.38 -12.83
C TYR A 20 5.23 0.86 -11.95
N ARG A 21 5.34 2.03 -12.57
CA ARG A 21 5.33 3.33 -11.92
C ARG A 21 4.06 4.11 -12.23
N PHE A 22 3.53 4.78 -11.23
CA PHE A 22 2.44 5.73 -11.36
C PHE A 22 2.53 6.81 -10.29
N VAL A 23 1.88 7.94 -10.55
CA VAL A 23 1.86 9.09 -9.64
C VAL A 23 0.44 9.36 -9.19
N TYR A 24 0.26 9.60 -7.88
CA TYR A 24 -0.94 10.21 -7.33
C TYR A 24 -0.71 11.70 -7.17
N THR A 25 -1.74 12.51 -7.48
CA THR A 25 -1.77 13.92 -7.17
C THR A 25 -3.09 14.26 -6.51
N LEU A 26 -3.03 14.70 -5.25
CA LEU A 26 -4.21 15.00 -4.45
C LEU A 26 -4.19 16.47 -4.06
N PRO A 27 -5.19 17.29 -4.47
CA PRO A 27 -5.32 18.64 -3.98
C PRO A 27 -5.78 18.62 -2.51
N LEU A 28 -4.93 19.11 -1.60
CA LEU A 28 -5.25 19.24 -0.18
C LEU A 28 -5.84 20.61 0.14
N GLY A 29 -5.64 21.59 -0.72
CA GLY A 29 -6.14 22.95 -0.62
C GLY A 29 -5.92 23.70 -1.92
N ALA A 30 -6.18 25.00 -1.96
CA ALA A 30 -6.02 25.82 -3.15
C ALA A 30 -4.52 25.99 -3.57
N GLU A 31 -3.61 25.86 -2.63
CA GLU A 31 -2.17 26.06 -2.82
C GLU A 31 -1.32 24.87 -2.36
N GLU A 32 -1.95 23.77 -1.96
CA GLU A 32 -1.28 22.60 -1.41
C GLU A 32 -1.62 21.34 -2.20
N LEU A 33 -0.58 20.67 -2.72
CA LEU A 33 -0.68 19.40 -3.41
C LEU A 33 0.08 18.32 -2.65
N PHE A 34 -0.52 17.15 -2.53
CA PHE A 34 0.19 15.91 -2.21
C PHE A 34 0.53 15.20 -3.51
N VAL A 35 1.81 14.90 -3.71
CA VAL A 35 2.30 14.17 -4.89
C VAL A 35 3.04 12.94 -4.42
N GLU A 36 2.57 11.76 -4.81
CA GLU A 36 3.16 10.46 -4.43
C GLU A 36 3.62 9.71 -5.67
N ASP A 37 4.90 9.34 -5.69
CA ASP A 37 5.51 8.54 -6.77
C ASP A 37 5.65 7.09 -6.29
N THR A 38 4.85 6.19 -6.85
CA THR A 38 4.71 4.80 -6.40
C THR A 38 5.24 3.82 -7.44
N TYR A 39 5.89 2.76 -6.94
CA TYR A 39 6.52 1.73 -7.76
C TYR A 39 6.12 0.33 -7.30
N TYR A 40 5.69 -0.52 -8.23
CA TYR A 40 5.64 -1.97 -8.05
C TYR A 40 6.95 -2.56 -8.56
N ALA A 41 7.91 -2.70 -7.65
CA ALA A 41 9.27 -3.17 -7.95
C ALA A 41 9.56 -4.50 -7.25
N ASP A 42 10.51 -5.25 -7.79
CA ASP A 42 10.98 -6.50 -7.18
C ASP A 42 11.99 -6.24 -6.05
N ASP A 43 12.65 -5.08 -6.08
CA ASP A 43 13.65 -4.65 -5.10
C ASP A 43 13.06 -3.56 -4.18
N PRO A 44 13.15 -3.73 -2.84
CA PRO A 44 12.69 -2.74 -1.87
C PRO A 44 13.66 -1.57 -1.66
N VAL A 45 14.80 -1.53 -2.34
CA VAL A 45 15.79 -0.45 -2.17
C VAL A 45 15.24 0.87 -2.70
N LEU A 46 15.31 1.90 -1.85
CA LEU A 46 14.85 3.26 -2.16
C LEU A 46 16.05 4.20 -2.33
N ASP A 47 16.24 4.70 -3.55
CA ASP A 47 17.10 5.86 -3.79
C ASP A 47 16.27 7.14 -3.64
N ARG A 48 16.31 7.72 -2.43
CA ARG A 48 15.52 8.91 -2.08
C ARG A 48 15.83 10.11 -2.96
N ASN A 49 17.09 10.30 -3.35
CA ASN A 49 17.49 11.43 -4.20
C ASN A 49 16.90 11.27 -5.62
N ALA A 50 16.98 10.06 -6.18
CA ALA A 50 16.38 9.77 -7.47
C ALA A 50 14.85 9.94 -7.44
N LEU A 51 14.18 9.50 -6.35
CA LEU A 51 12.74 9.62 -6.16
C LEU A 51 12.32 11.09 -6.06
N SER A 52 12.97 11.90 -5.19
CA SER A 52 12.70 13.33 -5.11
C SER A 52 12.86 14.02 -6.46
N GLY A 53 13.98 13.80 -7.15
CA GLY A 53 14.19 14.41 -8.47
C GLY A 53 13.20 13.93 -9.56
N ARG A 54 12.51 12.80 -9.37
CA ARG A 54 11.43 12.37 -10.28
C ARG A 54 10.11 13.09 -9.96
N ILE A 55 9.81 13.32 -8.68
CA ILE A 55 8.66 14.12 -8.24
C ILE A 55 8.84 15.57 -8.71
N ASP A 56 10.02 16.15 -8.50
CA ASP A 56 10.32 17.52 -8.94
C ASP A 56 10.05 17.69 -10.44
N ARG A 57 10.60 16.80 -11.26
CA ARG A 57 10.36 16.83 -12.74
C ARG A 57 8.90 16.63 -13.12
N TYR A 58 8.14 15.84 -12.35
CA TYR A 58 6.72 15.66 -12.59
C TYR A 58 5.95 16.95 -12.30
N CYS A 59 6.26 17.61 -11.20
CA CYS A 59 5.68 18.91 -10.82
C CYS A 59 6.05 20.01 -11.83
N GLU A 60 7.33 20.09 -12.22
CA GLU A 60 7.82 21.04 -13.24
C GLU A 60 7.09 20.87 -14.57
N ALA A 61 6.95 19.62 -15.03
CA ALA A 61 6.25 19.33 -16.30
C ALA A 61 4.77 19.70 -16.25
N ALA A 62 4.16 19.70 -15.07
CA ALA A 62 2.79 20.15 -14.83
C ALA A 62 2.68 21.67 -14.57
N GLY A 63 3.81 22.39 -14.51
CA GLY A 63 3.85 23.82 -14.22
C GLY A 63 3.59 24.16 -12.76
N TRP A 64 3.73 23.21 -11.85
CA TRP A 64 3.53 23.43 -10.41
C TRP A 64 4.87 23.79 -9.75
N HIS A 65 4.89 24.94 -9.09
CA HIS A 65 6.05 25.48 -8.41
C HIS A 65 5.69 25.86 -6.98
N GLY A 66 6.53 25.53 -6.02
CA GLY A 66 6.32 25.85 -4.61
C GLY A 66 7.38 25.22 -3.71
N ASP A 67 7.23 25.45 -2.42
CA ASP A 67 8.10 24.89 -1.39
C ASP A 67 7.61 23.50 -0.96
N ILE A 68 8.55 22.62 -0.61
CA ILE A 68 8.23 21.32 -0.04
C ILE A 68 7.88 21.50 1.44
N LEU A 69 6.63 21.27 1.81
CA LEU A 69 6.13 21.40 3.17
C LEU A 69 6.46 20.16 4.03
N GLY A 70 6.64 19.01 3.40
CA GLY A 70 6.97 17.76 4.08
C GLY A 70 7.06 16.60 3.09
N GLY A 71 7.43 15.43 3.60
CA GLY A 71 7.51 14.22 2.78
C GLY A 71 7.82 12.99 3.60
N GLU A 72 7.41 11.85 3.08
CA GLU A 72 7.73 10.54 3.64
C GLU A 72 8.11 9.55 2.54
N THR A 73 8.81 8.50 2.91
CA THR A 73 9.13 7.38 2.01
C THR A 73 8.97 6.09 2.78
N GLY A 74 8.47 5.07 2.09
CA GLY A 74 8.28 3.76 2.70
C GLY A 74 8.21 2.66 1.67
N VAL A 75 8.35 1.43 2.15
CA VAL A 75 8.16 0.21 1.35
C VAL A 75 6.95 -0.51 1.89
N LEU A 76 6.00 -0.79 1.01
CA LEU A 76 4.80 -1.54 1.31
C LEU A 76 4.87 -2.93 0.66
N PRO A 77 4.44 -4.00 1.34
CA PRO A 77 4.52 -5.34 0.80
C PRO A 77 3.39 -5.62 -0.20
N VAL A 78 3.72 -6.03 -1.43
CA VAL A 78 2.79 -6.76 -2.28
C VAL A 78 2.87 -8.24 -1.92
N ILE A 79 1.76 -8.82 -1.44
CA ILE A 79 1.73 -10.18 -0.92
C ILE A 79 1.27 -11.13 -2.01
N THR A 80 2.18 -11.89 -2.59
CA THR A 80 1.89 -12.86 -3.66
C THR A 80 1.67 -14.28 -3.14
N GLY A 81 2.09 -14.59 -1.89
CA GLY A 81 1.96 -15.91 -1.29
C GLY A 81 2.60 -16.00 0.10
N GLY A 82 2.89 -17.23 0.54
CA GLY A 82 3.62 -17.47 1.77
C GLY A 82 2.93 -18.38 2.78
N ASN A 83 3.64 -18.72 3.84
CA ASN A 83 3.12 -19.50 4.98
C ASN A 83 2.55 -18.57 6.04
N PHE A 84 1.27 -18.22 5.93
CA PHE A 84 0.62 -17.31 6.86
C PHE A 84 0.57 -17.85 8.30
N SER A 85 0.42 -19.16 8.47
CA SER A 85 0.42 -19.78 9.81
C SER A 85 1.79 -19.69 10.49
N GLY A 86 2.87 -19.85 9.73
CA GLY A 86 4.24 -19.61 10.21
C GLY A 86 4.44 -18.17 10.61
N TYR A 87 4.14 -17.23 9.69
CA TYR A 87 4.20 -15.81 9.95
C TYR A 87 3.47 -15.40 11.25
N ARG A 88 2.26 -15.92 11.46
CA ARG A 88 1.45 -15.61 12.68
C ARG A 88 2.14 -16.13 13.95
N ARG A 89 2.80 -17.27 13.93
CA ARG A 89 3.54 -17.79 15.11
C ARG A 89 4.73 -16.89 15.47
N ASP A 90 5.40 -16.37 14.45
CA ASP A 90 6.65 -15.60 14.62
C ASP A 90 6.42 -14.13 15.02
N LEU A 91 5.16 -13.67 15.08
CA LEU A 91 4.81 -12.30 15.44
C LEU A 91 5.03 -11.93 16.92
N GLY A 92 5.48 -12.86 17.76
CA GLY A 92 5.74 -12.64 19.20
C GLY A 92 4.79 -13.41 20.12
N PRO A 93 4.73 -13.07 21.40
CA PRO A 93 4.07 -13.89 22.43
C PRO A 93 2.58 -14.09 22.15
N PRO A 94 2.01 -15.25 22.55
CA PRO A 94 0.57 -15.49 22.49
C PRO A 94 -0.19 -14.52 23.41
N GLY A 95 -1.50 -14.41 23.21
CA GLY A 95 -2.38 -13.58 24.06
C GLY A 95 -2.36 -12.07 23.75
N VAL A 96 -1.53 -11.63 22.80
CA VAL A 96 -1.46 -10.23 22.36
C VAL A 96 -2.27 -10.03 21.08
N VAL A 97 -3.21 -9.08 21.09
CA VAL A 97 -3.98 -8.70 19.90
C VAL A 97 -3.05 -8.09 18.86
N ARG A 98 -3.14 -8.57 17.62
CA ARG A 98 -2.42 -8.06 16.48
C ARG A 98 -3.40 -7.58 15.42
N ALA A 99 -3.52 -6.27 15.31
CA ALA A 99 -4.31 -5.55 14.31
C ALA A 99 -3.40 -4.83 13.31
N GLY A 100 -3.95 -4.31 12.24
CA GLY A 100 -3.21 -3.58 11.20
C GLY A 100 -2.40 -4.49 10.27
N ALA A 101 -1.53 -3.90 9.46
CA ALA A 101 -0.73 -4.59 8.44
C ALA A 101 0.13 -5.72 9.04
N ARG A 102 0.81 -5.45 10.16
CA ARG A 102 1.61 -6.47 10.87
C ARG A 102 0.77 -7.63 11.42
N GLY A 103 -0.53 -7.43 11.65
CA GLY A 103 -1.48 -8.49 11.98
C GLY A 103 -1.94 -9.30 10.77
N GLY A 104 -1.53 -8.94 9.56
CA GLY A 104 -1.95 -9.55 8.31
C GLY A 104 -3.19 -8.91 7.69
N PHE A 105 -3.67 -7.78 8.23
CA PHE A 105 -4.85 -7.06 7.72
C PHE A 105 -4.47 -6.00 6.70
N VAL A 106 -4.06 -6.46 5.53
CA VAL A 106 -3.62 -5.64 4.40
C VAL A 106 -4.21 -6.20 3.11
N HIS A 107 -4.55 -5.32 2.17
CA HIS A 107 -4.93 -5.78 0.84
C HIS A 107 -3.68 -6.24 0.08
N PRO A 108 -3.60 -7.50 -0.34
CA PRO A 108 -2.33 -8.09 -0.78
C PRO A 108 -1.75 -7.46 -2.06
N LEU A 109 -2.61 -6.94 -2.94
CA LEU A 109 -2.16 -6.34 -4.20
C LEU A 109 -1.87 -4.84 -4.07
N THR A 110 -2.69 -4.09 -3.33
CA THR A 110 -2.60 -2.62 -3.26
C THR A 110 -1.95 -2.11 -1.98
N SER A 111 -1.68 -3.00 -1.02
CA SER A 111 -1.17 -2.68 0.32
C SER A 111 -2.08 -1.78 1.17
N TYR A 112 -3.30 -1.49 0.72
CA TYR A 112 -4.25 -0.69 1.50
C TYR A 112 -4.63 -1.37 2.80
N THR A 113 -4.71 -0.58 3.87
CA THR A 113 -5.01 -1.06 5.22
C THR A 113 -6.24 -0.40 5.85
N LEU A 114 -6.60 0.81 5.43
CA LEU A 114 -7.63 1.62 6.08
C LEU A 114 -8.97 0.91 6.28
N PRO A 115 -9.59 0.25 5.27
CA PRO A 115 -10.86 -0.44 5.47
C PRO A 115 -10.78 -1.54 6.53
N PHE A 116 -9.66 -2.26 6.57
CA PHE A 116 -9.43 -3.33 7.55
C PHE A 116 -9.12 -2.78 8.92
N ALA A 117 -8.41 -1.65 9.02
CA ALA A 117 -8.14 -0.97 10.27
C ALA A 117 -9.46 -0.49 10.93
N VAL A 118 -10.34 0.14 10.15
CA VAL A 118 -11.68 0.55 10.61
C VAL A 118 -12.50 -0.67 11.07
N ALA A 119 -12.57 -1.73 10.26
CA ALA A 119 -13.30 -2.95 10.61
C ALA A 119 -12.75 -3.62 11.88
N ASN A 120 -11.44 -3.59 12.08
CA ASN A 120 -10.79 -4.12 13.27
C ASN A 120 -11.01 -3.22 14.50
N ALA A 121 -10.97 -1.90 14.35
CA ALA A 121 -11.28 -0.97 15.43
C ALA A 121 -12.72 -1.14 15.93
N LEU A 122 -13.68 -1.26 15.01
CA LEU A 122 -15.07 -1.52 15.36
C LEU A 122 -15.26 -2.89 16.04
N ALA A 123 -14.56 -3.92 15.58
CA ALA A 123 -14.60 -5.24 16.23
C ALA A 123 -14.00 -5.18 17.65
N LEU A 124 -12.86 -4.50 17.80
CA LEU A 124 -12.23 -4.30 19.10
C LEU A 124 -13.15 -3.54 20.06
N ALA A 125 -13.80 -2.47 19.62
CA ALA A 125 -14.71 -1.69 20.44
C ALA A 125 -15.91 -2.51 20.93
N ARG A 126 -16.47 -3.38 20.08
CA ARG A 126 -17.59 -4.28 20.46
C ARG A 126 -17.19 -5.31 21.49
N GLU A 127 -15.98 -5.82 21.41
CA GLU A 127 -15.47 -6.95 22.20
C GLU A 127 -14.47 -6.50 23.29
N ALA A 128 -14.40 -5.20 23.60
CA ALA A 128 -13.42 -4.61 24.51
C ALA A 128 -13.46 -5.19 25.95
N ARG A 129 -14.56 -5.88 26.32
CA ARG A 129 -14.73 -6.51 27.64
C ARG A 129 -14.17 -7.94 27.71
N LEU A 130 -13.78 -8.52 26.58
CA LEU A 130 -13.20 -9.86 26.56
C LEU A 130 -11.82 -9.87 27.23
N PRO A 131 -11.47 -10.93 27.97
CA PRO A 131 -10.10 -11.17 28.40
C PRO A 131 -9.11 -11.13 27.22
N GLY A 132 -7.89 -10.64 27.46
CA GLY A 132 -6.88 -10.43 26.43
C GLY A 132 -6.62 -11.65 25.54
N GLU A 133 -6.57 -12.85 26.15
CA GLU A 133 -6.39 -14.09 25.38
C GLU A 133 -7.56 -14.40 24.45
N GLN A 134 -8.79 -14.17 24.89
CA GLN A 134 -9.98 -14.39 24.05
C GLN A 134 -10.04 -13.37 22.92
N LEU A 135 -9.68 -12.12 23.20
CA LEU A 135 -9.59 -11.07 22.19
C LEU A 135 -8.48 -11.38 21.17
N ALA A 136 -7.33 -11.87 21.63
CA ALA A 136 -6.25 -12.29 20.74
C ALA A 136 -6.66 -13.46 19.85
N ALA A 137 -7.38 -14.47 20.39
CA ALA A 137 -7.90 -15.59 19.61
C ALA A 137 -8.92 -15.14 18.57
N LEU A 138 -9.81 -14.19 18.91
CA LEU A 138 -10.75 -13.58 17.97
C LEU A 138 -10.01 -12.92 16.80
N PHE A 139 -8.99 -12.10 17.08
CA PHE A 139 -8.24 -11.42 16.05
C PHE A 139 -7.37 -12.39 15.23
N ASP A 140 -6.87 -13.46 15.80
CA ASP A 140 -6.18 -14.52 15.05
C ASP A 140 -7.14 -15.21 14.06
N LYS A 141 -8.35 -15.55 14.49
CA LYS A 141 -9.39 -16.08 13.59
C LYS A 141 -9.71 -15.08 12.47
N ARG A 142 -9.93 -13.80 12.79
CA ARG A 142 -10.21 -12.75 11.79
C ARG A 142 -9.08 -12.62 10.76
N ALA A 143 -7.83 -12.68 11.20
CA ALA A 143 -6.68 -12.62 10.31
C ALA A 143 -6.61 -13.83 9.36
N ARG A 144 -6.90 -15.04 9.85
CA ARG A 144 -6.97 -16.25 9.01
C ARG A 144 -8.11 -16.17 7.99
N ASP A 145 -9.26 -15.67 8.40
CA ASP A 145 -10.41 -15.50 7.51
C ASP A 145 -10.11 -14.44 6.43
N HIS A 146 -9.49 -13.32 6.82
CA HIS A 146 -9.00 -12.31 5.89
C HIS A 146 -7.98 -12.90 4.89
N TRP A 147 -6.99 -13.65 5.37
CA TRP A 147 -6.02 -14.31 4.51
C TRP A 147 -6.70 -15.24 3.48
N ARG A 148 -7.69 -16.02 3.87
CA ARG A 148 -8.44 -16.89 2.94
C ARG A 148 -9.23 -16.06 1.92
N ALA A 149 -9.96 -15.05 2.37
CA ALA A 149 -10.77 -14.18 1.51
C ALA A 149 -9.93 -13.46 0.44
N MET A 150 -8.70 -13.07 0.79
CA MET A 150 -7.80 -12.36 -0.11
C MET A 150 -7.01 -13.27 -1.07
N ARG A 151 -7.33 -14.57 -1.16
CA ARG A 151 -6.59 -15.53 -2.02
C ARG A 151 -6.56 -15.10 -3.50
N PHE A 152 -7.68 -14.65 -4.03
CA PHE A 152 -7.78 -14.19 -5.41
C PHE A 152 -6.80 -13.04 -5.70
N TYR A 153 -6.78 -12.04 -4.86
CA TYR A 153 -5.90 -10.88 -5.04
C TYR A 153 -4.41 -11.23 -4.91
N ARG A 154 -4.04 -12.22 -4.09
CA ARG A 154 -2.67 -12.74 -4.07
C ARG A 154 -2.30 -13.42 -5.37
N SER A 155 -3.23 -14.15 -5.98
CA SER A 155 -3.01 -14.77 -7.29
C SER A 155 -2.88 -13.72 -8.40
N LEU A 156 -3.66 -12.64 -8.35
CA LEU A 156 -3.51 -11.50 -9.28
C LEU A 156 -2.15 -10.83 -9.10
N GLY A 157 -1.71 -10.56 -7.85
CA GLY A 157 -0.39 -10.01 -7.57
C GLY A 157 0.73 -10.87 -8.13
N ARG A 158 0.67 -12.19 -7.92
CA ARG A 158 1.64 -13.12 -8.50
C ARG A 158 1.63 -13.04 -10.02
N MET A 159 0.47 -13.07 -10.64
CA MET A 159 0.34 -12.97 -12.10
C MET A 159 0.95 -11.67 -12.62
N LEU A 160 0.74 -10.53 -11.96
CA LEU A 160 1.33 -9.24 -12.35
C LEU A 160 2.86 -9.30 -12.36
N PHE A 161 3.47 -9.90 -11.34
CA PHE A 161 4.92 -10.00 -11.22
C PHE A 161 5.52 -11.08 -12.14
N ASP A 162 4.80 -12.17 -12.39
CA ASP A 162 5.28 -13.30 -13.21
C ASP A 162 4.98 -13.12 -14.70
N ALA A 163 3.93 -12.39 -15.09
CA ALA A 163 3.44 -12.31 -16.47
C ALA A 163 4.15 -11.27 -17.35
N ALA A 164 4.85 -10.30 -16.74
CA ALA A 164 5.49 -9.21 -17.48
C ALA A 164 6.83 -8.82 -16.84
N GLN A 165 7.79 -8.46 -17.71
CA GLN A 165 9.02 -7.81 -17.24
C GLN A 165 8.69 -6.51 -16.52
N PRO A 166 9.51 -6.07 -15.54
CA PRO A 166 9.21 -4.88 -14.74
C PRO A 166 8.80 -3.66 -15.55
N GLU A 167 9.48 -3.40 -16.67
CA GLU A 167 9.25 -2.26 -17.58
C GLU A 167 7.92 -2.34 -18.34
N GLU A 168 7.34 -3.54 -18.44
CA GLU A 168 6.13 -3.80 -19.23
C GLU A 168 4.89 -4.05 -18.37
N ARG A 169 5.03 -4.07 -17.03
CA ARG A 169 3.91 -4.35 -16.10
C ARG A 169 2.75 -3.38 -16.26
N TYR A 170 3.02 -2.11 -16.62
CA TYR A 170 1.97 -1.12 -16.85
C TYR A 170 1.00 -1.53 -17.96
N ARG A 171 1.45 -2.30 -18.97
CA ARG A 171 0.61 -2.78 -20.08
C ARG A 171 -0.50 -3.73 -19.65
N VAL A 172 -0.36 -4.39 -18.50
CA VAL A 172 -1.40 -5.24 -17.91
C VAL A 172 -2.64 -4.43 -17.55
N PHE A 173 -2.48 -3.13 -17.31
CA PHE A 173 -3.53 -2.19 -16.90
C PHE A 173 -4.01 -1.26 -18.03
N GLU A 174 -3.44 -1.35 -19.23
CA GLU A 174 -3.82 -0.50 -20.38
C GLU A 174 -5.08 -0.96 -21.12
N ARG A 175 -5.77 -2.03 -20.66
CA ARG A 175 -6.93 -2.63 -21.34
C ARG A 175 -8.22 -2.41 -20.58
#